data_b0008503b149d634d789fb0e4ba1cb22
#
_entry.id   b0008503b149d634d789fb0e4ba1cb22
#
_cell.length_a   1.000
_cell.length_b   1.000
_cell.length_c   1.000
_cell.angle_alpha   90.00
_cell.angle_beta   90.00
_cell.angle_gamma   90.00
#
_symmetry.space_group_name_H-M   'P 1'
#
loop_
_entity.id
_entity.type
_entity.pdbx_description
1 polymer ?
#
loop_
_entity_poly.entity_id
_entity_poly.type
_entity_poly.pdbx_seq_one_letter_code
_entity_poly.pdbx_strand_id
1 'polypeptide(L)'
;LETYLNQMAGTWKNVIVAGSGNEGAGKGHAAGRLTEEEVWITELAVAEFETVLNLQIWKNYTDEFEIALVHPAGFRAVLGADTAAAAAGLGPAGAGRYRLGTTELLVYYGVPSPYSVNQEIYLDFIPLGQYVDPGIWKIELTPRKLRDGQFDMWLPASEALNQDTGFLRPSPEVTLTIPSTAEKVVTVGAYNAYTMAYAP
;
A
#
# COMPACT_ATOMS: atom_id res chain seq x y z
N LEU A 1 -1.61 -7.21 18.77
CA LEU A 1 -1.54 -8.67 18.66
C LEU A 1 -0.10 -9.16 18.79
N GLU A 2 0.84 -8.70 17.96
CA GLU A 2 2.24 -9.15 17.91
C GLU A 2 2.96 -8.97 19.26
N THR A 3 2.82 -7.80 19.88
CA THR A 3 3.40 -7.54 21.22
C THR A 3 2.92 -8.56 22.25
N TYR A 4 1.63 -8.92 22.21
CA TYR A 4 1.07 -9.94 23.08
C TYR A 4 1.70 -11.31 22.82
N LEU A 5 1.81 -11.72 21.55
CA LEU A 5 2.44 -12.99 21.18
C LEU A 5 3.91 -13.04 21.60
N ASN A 6 4.65 -11.95 21.41
CA ASN A 6 6.04 -11.84 21.83
C ASN A 6 6.20 -11.97 23.35
N GLN A 7 5.28 -11.40 24.12
CA GLN A 7 5.26 -11.53 25.58
C GLN A 7 4.98 -12.99 26.00
N MET A 8 3.95 -13.61 25.40
CA MET A 8 3.59 -14.99 25.71
C MET A 8 4.70 -15.98 25.38
N ALA A 9 5.35 -15.84 24.22
CA ALA A 9 6.49 -16.65 23.84
C ALA A 9 7.70 -16.45 24.75
N GLY A 10 7.91 -15.21 25.26
CA GLY A 10 9.04 -14.90 26.12
C GLY A 10 8.88 -15.36 27.58
N THR A 11 7.67 -15.26 28.14
CA THR A 11 7.43 -15.45 29.57
C THR A 11 7.35 -16.92 29.97
N TRP A 12 6.76 -17.78 29.13
CA TRP A 12 6.43 -19.15 29.49
C TRP A 12 7.19 -20.23 28.72
N LYS A 13 8.20 -19.85 27.93
CA LYS A 13 8.91 -20.75 27.02
C LYS A 13 7.96 -21.50 26.09
N ASN A 14 6.89 -20.84 25.69
CA ASN A 14 5.96 -21.35 24.69
C ASN A 14 6.56 -21.22 23.30
N VAL A 15 6.32 -22.22 22.47
CA VAL A 15 6.59 -22.12 21.03
C VAL A 15 5.28 -21.75 20.35
N ILE A 16 5.29 -20.61 19.67
CA ILE A 16 4.15 -20.14 18.86
C ILE A 16 4.54 -20.28 17.39
N VAL A 17 3.72 -20.96 16.63
CA VAL A 17 3.93 -21.16 15.19
C VAL A 17 2.81 -20.46 14.46
N ALA A 18 3.15 -19.67 13.44
CA ALA A 18 2.19 -18.92 12.60
C ALA A 18 2.46 -19.19 11.12
N GLY A 19 1.40 -19.30 10.34
CA GLY A 19 1.50 -19.39 8.88
C GLY A 19 1.97 -18.05 8.29
N SER A 20 2.79 -18.10 7.23
CA SER A 20 3.33 -16.92 6.55
C SER A 20 2.27 -16.06 5.84
N GLY A 21 1.08 -16.61 5.60
CA GLY A 21 0.08 -16.03 4.71
C GLY A 21 0.17 -16.60 3.30
N ASN A 22 -0.68 -16.14 2.42
CA ASN A 22 -0.83 -16.57 1.03
C ASN A 22 -0.70 -15.43 0.00
N GLU A 23 -0.20 -14.27 0.42
CA GLU A 23 -0.08 -13.07 -0.42
C GLU A 23 1.23 -13.02 -1.23
N GLY A 24 2.12 -14.00 -1.07
CA GLY A 24 3.44 -14.02 -1.72
C GLY A 24 3.43 -14.00 -3.26
N ALA A 25 2.40 -14.58 -3.87
CA ALA A 25 2.16 -14.51 -5.32
C ALA A 25 1.04 -13.55 -5.69
N GLY A 26 0.50 -12.82 -4.71
CA GLY A 26 -0.57 -11.84 -4.89
C GLY A 26 -0.10 -10.61 -5.66
N LYS A 27 -1.06 -9.88 -6.22
CA LYS A 27 -0.80 -8.61 -6.93
C LYS A 27 -0.97 -7.39 -6.02
N GLY A 28 -1.05 -7.59 -4.71
CA GLY A 28 -1.41 -6.55 -3.74
C GLY A 28 -0.25 -5.70 -3.23
N HIS A 29 1.01 -6.05 -3.54
CA HIS A 29 2.18 -5.31 -3.08
C HIS A 29 3.08 -4.89 -4.24
N ALA A 30 3.53 -3.65 -4.20
CA ALA A 30 4.59 -3.14 -5.07
C ALA A 30 5.59 -2.35 -4.24
N ALA A 31 6.87 -2.51 -4.52
CA ALA A 31 7.93 -1.85 -3.79
C ALA A 31 9.02 -1.38 -4.75
N GLY A 32 9.81 -0.41 -4.29
CA GLY A 32 10.94 0.07 -5.05
C GLY A 32 11.81 1.05 -4.27
N ARG A 33 12.82 1.54 -4.95
CA ARG A 33 13.71 2.57 -4.43
C ARG A 33 13.86 3.69 -5.44
N LEU A 34 13.44 4.89 -5.06
CA LEU A 34 13.61 6.09 -5.86
C LEU A 34 15.07 6.51 -5.93
N THR A 35 15.44 7.04 -7.08
CA THR A 35 16.70 7.77 -7.30
C THR A 35 16.37 9.23 -7.61
N GLU A 36 17.27 10.15 -7.37
CA GLU A 36 17.02 11.60 -7.59
C GLU A 36 16.81 11.97 -9.06
N GLU A 37 17.15 11.08 -9.97
CA GLU A 37 17.21 11.35 -11.41
C GLU A 37 15.96 10.91 -12.18
N GLU A 38 15.16 10.00 -11.64
CA GLU A 38 14.09 9.36 -12.39
C GLU A 38 12.73 9.40 -11.67
N VAL A 39 11.67 9.60 -12.46
CA VAL A 39 10.29 9.42 -12.00
C VAL A 39 9.97 7.93 -11.99
N TRP A 40 9.53 7.43 -10.87
CA TRP A 40 9.05 6.05 -10.76
C TRP A 40 7.59 5.96 -11.14
N ILE A 41 7.24 4.98 -11.97
CA ILE A 41 5.86 4.74 -12.38
C ILE A 41 5.45 3.32 -12.01
N THR A 42 4.40 3.21 -11.19
CA THR A 42 3.75 1.95 -10.86
C THR A 42 2.40 1.89 -11.55
N GLU A 43 2.09 0.78 -12.21
CA GLU A 43 0.82 0.55 -12.88
C GLU A 43 -0.08 -0.36 -12.05
N LEU A 44 -1.31 0.12 -11.82
CA LEU A 44 -2.37 -0.55 -11.08
C LEU A 44 -3.52 -0.86 -12.03
N ALA A 45 -3.77 -2.13 -12.28
CA ALA A 45 -4.97 -2.56 -12.97
C ALA A 45 -6.16 -2.55 -12.02
N VAL A 46 -7.24 -1.92 -12.41
CA VAL A 46 -8.53 -1.93 -11.72
C VAL A 46 -9.52 -2.68 -12.60
N ALA A 47 -10.04 -3.79 -12.10
CA ALA A 47 -11.02 -4.62 -12.81
C ALA A 47 -12.37 -3.91 -12.94
N GLU A 48 -13.21 -4.38 -13.87
CA GLU A 48 -14.61 -3.97 -13.93
C GLU A 48 -15.35 -4.38 -12.65
N PHE A 49 -16.31 -3.58 -12.25
CA PHE A 49 -17.16 -3.80 -11.07
C PHE A 49 -16.44 -3.72 -9.71
N GLU A 50 -15.27 -3.07 -9.64
CA GLU A 50 -14.60 -2.81 -8.38
C GLU A 50 -15.35 -1.78 -7.55
N THR A 51 -15.75 -2.16 -6.34
CA THR A 51 -16.60 -1.31 -5.47
C THR A 51 -15.80 -0.63 -4.37
N VAL A 52 -14.70 -1.22 -3.96
CA VAL A 52 -13.85 -0.75 -2.86
C VAL A 52 -12.39 -0.89 -3.25
N LEU A 53 -11.70 0.20 -3.31
CA LEU A 53 -10.26 0.20 -3.57
C LEU A 53 -9.59 1.25 -2.71
N ASN A 54 -8.56 0.85 -2.01
CA ASN A 54 -7.65 1.79 -1.34
C ASN A 54 -6.20 1.43 -1.65
N LEU A 55 -5.33 2.40 -1.49
CA LEU A 55 -3.91 2.24 -1.70
C LEU A 55 -3.18 2.88 -0.52
N GLN A 56 -2.30 2.13 0.11
CA GLN A 56 -1.40 2.60 1.14
C GLN A 56 0.00 2.75 0.54
N ILE A 57 0.61 3.91 0.68
CA ILE A 57 2.00 4.16 0.30
C ILE A 57 2.79 4.43 1.56
N TRP A 58 3.82 3.62 1.79
CA TRP A 58 4.72 3.76 2.93
C TRP A 58 6.08 4.23 2.47
N LYS A 59 6.64 5.22 3.13
CA LYS A 59 7.97 5.78 2.85
C LYS A 59 8.65 6.26 4.11
N ASN A 60 9.95 6.47 4.07
CA ASN A 60 10.62 7.15 5.16
C ASN A 60 10.06 8.57 5.32
N TYR A 61 9.84 8.99 6.56
CA TYR A 61 9.27 10.30 6.86
C TYR A 61 10.10 11.47 6.34
N THR A 62 11.44 11.29 6.26
CA THR A 62 12.37 12.32 5.80
C THR A 62 12.50 12.41 4.30
N ASP A 63 11.98 11.44 3.55
CA ASP A 63 11.96 11.47 2.10
C ASP A 63 10.83 12.38 1.61
N GLU A 64 11.13 13.24 0.67
CA GLU A 64 10.18 14.13 0.02
C GLU A 64 10.07 13.74 -1.45
N PHE A 65 8.91 13.33 -1.88
CA PHE A 65 8.58 13.12 -3.28
C PHE A 65 7.12 13.52 -3.57
N GLU A 66 6.89 13.96 -4.76
CA GLU A 66 5.55 14.27 -5.26
C GLU A 66 4.89 12.97 -5.74
N ILE A 67 3.62 12.80 -5.40
CA ILE A 67 2.80 11.69 -5.85
C ILE A 67 1.78 12.25 -6.84
N ALA A 68 1.68 11.65 -8.02
CA ALA A 68 0.60 11.93 -8.95
C ALA A 68 -0.12 10.65 -9.34
N LEU A 69 -1.43 10.74 -9.48
CA LEU A 69 -2.24 9.69 -10.05
C LEU A 69 -2.69 10.07 -11.46
N VAL A 70 -2.58 9.09 -12.36
CA VAL A 70 -3.07 9.21 -13.74
C VAL A 70 -4.18 8.19 -13.93
N HIS A 71 -5.36 8.70 -14.24
CA HIS A 71 -6.56 7.93 -14.56
C HIS A 71 -6.43 7.21 -15.92
N PRO A 72 -7.08 6.06 -16.15
CA PRO A 72 -7.04 5.36 -17.44
C PRO A 72 -7.40 6.21 -18.64
N ALA A 73 -8.27 7.22 -18.48
CA ALA A 73 -8.61 8.18 -19.52
C ALA A 73 -7.59 9.34 -19.70
N GLY A 74 -6.45 9.30 -18.99
CA GLY A 74 -5.37 10.30 -19.12
C GLY A 74 -5.49 11.53 -18.22
N PHE A 75 -6.51 11.65 -17.39
CA PHE A 75 -6.58 12.73 -16.38
C PHE A 75 -5.49 12.53 -15.34
N ARG A 76 -4.79 13.60 -14.97
CA ARG A 76 -3.69 13.56 -14.01
C ARG A 76 -3.96 14.50 -12.84
N ALA A 77 -3.79 14.02 -11.62
CA ALA A 77 -3.81 14.84 -10.41
C ALA A 77 -2.51 14.67 -9.63
N VAL A 78 -1.93 15.78 -9.22
CA VAL A 78 -0.82 15.81 -8.25
C VAL A 78 -1.43 15.85 -6.86
N LEU A 79 -1.10 14.84 -6.06
CA LEU A 79 -1.64 14.69 -4.72
C LEU A 79 -0.78 15.45 -3.74
N GLY A 80 -1.37 16.37 -3.02
CA GLY A 80 -0.71 17.12 -1.96
C GLY A 80 -1.57 17.13 -0.70
N ALA A 81 -0.97 17.44 0.44
CA ALA A 81 -1.76 17.86 1.58
C ALA A 81 -2.38 19.20 1.20
N ASP A 82 -3.68 19.25 1.03
CA ASP A 82 -4.38 20.50 0.73
C ASP A 82 -4.43 21.37 2.00
N THR A 83 -3.35 22.15 2.17
CA THR A 83 -3.22 23.08 3.29
C THR A 83 -4.26 24.18 3.23
N ALA A 84 -4.77 24.51 2.04
CA ALA A 84 -5.83 25.49 1.86
C ALA A 84 -7.19 24.93 2.32
N ALA A 85 -7.50 23.67 2.01
CA ALA A 85 -8.72 23.02 2.50
C ALA A 85 -8.68 22.82 4.02
N ALA A 86 -7.53 22.47 4.59
CA ALA A 86 -7.35 22.36 6.03
C ALA A 86 -7.49 23.72 6.74
N ALA A 87 -6.93 24.78 6.17
CA ALA A 87 -7.07 26.15 6.69
C ALA A 87 -8.50 26.68 6.58
N ALA A 88 -9.28 26.23 5.60
CA ALA A 88 -10.70 26.54 5.45
C ALA A 88 -11.64 25.69 6.32
N GLY A 89 -11.10 24.74 7.11
CA GLY A 89 -11.90 23.82 7.95
C GLY A 89 -12.67 22.75 7.16
N LEU A 90 -12.29 22.51 5.90
CA LEU A 90 -12.95 21.57 4.99
C LEU A 90 -12.41 20.14 5.11
N GLY A 91 -11.46 19.89 6.03
CA GLY A 91 -10.91 18.57 6.28
C GLY A 91 -9.77 18.61 7.30
N PRO A 92 -9.33 17.45 7.80
CA PRO A 92 -8.18 17.37 8.69
C PRO A 92 -6.90 17.83 7.97
N ALA A 93 -5.96 18.39 8.73
CA ALA A 93 -4.64 18.73 8.20
C ALA A 93 -4.00 17.49 7.58
N GLY A 94 -3.48 17.61 6.36
CA GLY A 94 -2.90 16.49 5.62
C GLY A 94 -3.87 15.67 4.77
N ALA A 95 -5.13 16.07 4.63
CA ALA A 95 -6.08 15.45 3.72
C ALA A 95 -6.22 16.25 2.42
N GLY A 96 -6.48 15.54 1.32
CA GLY A 96 -6.79 16.12 0.01
C GLY A 96 -7.93 15.38 -0.67
N ARG A 97 -8.68 16.06 -1.53
CA ARG A 97 -9.77 15.48 -2.31
C ARG A 97 -9.59 15.83 -3.79
N TYR A 98 -9.62 14.83 -4.64
CA TYR A 98 -9.40 14.96 -6.07
C TYR A 98 -10.45 14.18 -6.83
N ARG A 99 -10.88 14.69 -7.97
CA ARG A 99 -11.80 14.00 -8.85
C ARG A 99 -11.12 13.68 -10.18
N LEU A 100 -11.08 12.40 -10.54
CA LEU A 100 -10.55 11.89 -11.77
C LEU A 100 -11.61 11.00 -12.44
N GLY A 101 -12.18 11.45 -13.53
CA GLY A 101 -13.28 10.74 -14.19
C GLY A 101 -14.54 10.68 -13.32
N THR A 102 -15.03 9.46 -13.08
CA THR A 102 -16.14 9.16 -12.16
C THR A 102 -15.67 8.56 -10.83
N THR A 103 -14.39 8.67 -10.53
CA THR A 103 -13.79 8.28 -9.25
C THR A 103 -13.29 9.52 -8.50
N GLU A 104 -13.63 9.60 -7.23
CA GLU A 104 -13.10 10.58 -6.30
C GLU A 104 -11.98 9.93 -5.47
N LEU A 105 -10.87 10.64 -5.28
CA LEU A 105 -9.77 10.21 -4.44
C LEU A 105 -9.77 11.02 -3.16
N LEU A 106 -9.79 10.34 -2.03
CA LEU A 106 -9.46 10.95 -0.74
C LEU A 106 -8.05 10.54 -0.36
N VAL A 107 -7.22 11.52 -0.07
CA VAL A 107 -5.82 11.32 0.25
C VAL A 107 -5.55 11.79 1.66
N TYR A 108 -4.91 10.97 2.47
CA TYR A 108 -4.54 11.26 3.85
C TYR A 108 -3.04 11.07 4.02
N TYR A 109 -2.37 12.11 4.49
CA TYR A 109 -0.96 12.05 4.86
C TYR A 109 -0.85 11.80 6.37
N GLY A 110 -0.27 10.66 6.73
CA GLY A 110 -0.03 10.30 8.11
C GLY A 110 0.92 11.28 8.80
N VAL A 111 0.66 11.51 10.07
CA VAL A 111 1.53 12.35 10.91
C VAL A 111 2.67 11.52 11.51
N PRO A 112 3.79 12.14 11.92
CA PRO A 112 4.89 11.42 12.56
C PRO A 112 4.42 10.63 13.76
N SER A 113 4.88 9.37 13.84
CA SER A 113 4.63 8.50 14.99
C SER A 113 5.91 8.30 15.77
N PRO A 114 5.88 8.33 17.12
CA PRO A 114 7.06 8.01 17.91
C PRO A 114 7.51 6.55 17.78
N TYR A 115 6.70 5.70 17.17
CA TYR A 115 6.93 4.27 17.01
C TYR A 115 7.37 3.85 15.60
N SER A 116 7.38 4.78 14.64
CA SER A 116 7.74 4.47 13.26
C SER A 116 8.47 5.65 12.61
N VAL A 117 9.52 5.34 11.88
CA VAL A 117 10.22 6.30 11.01
C VAL A 117 9.54 6.46 9.66
N ASN A 118 8.51 5.64 9.40
CA ASN A 118 7.80 5.62 8.14
C ASN A 118 6.50 6.43 8.23
N GLN A 119 6.19 7.11 7.15
CA GLN A 119 4.95 7.82 6.90
C GLN A 119 4.05 6.96 6.04
N GLU A 120 2.81 6.79 6.47
CA GLU A 120 1.73 6.28 5.64
C GLU A 120 1.09 7.40 4.85
N ILE A 121 0.83 7.15 3.58
CA ILE A 121 -0.04 7.98 2.73
C ILE A 121 -1.15 7.05 2.26
N TYR A 122 -2.37 7.33 2.70
CA TYR A 122 -3.54 6.52 2.42
C TYR A 122 -4.40 7.20 1.36
N LEU A 123 -4.72 6.45 0.32
CA LEU A 123 -5.59 6.87 -0.77
C LEU A 123 -6.83 6.00 -0.79
N ASP A 124 -8.00 6.63 -0.79
CA ASP A 124 -9.28 5.95 -0.92
C ASP A 124 -9.92 6.31 -2.26
N PHE A 125 -10.28 5.31 -3.04
CA PHE A 125 -10.92 5.44 -4.35
C PHE A 125 -12.43 5.30 -4.18
N ILE A 126 -13.12 6.42 -4.20
CA ILE A 126 -14.57 6.47 -3.99
C ILE A 126 -15.27 6.60 -5.34
N PRO A 127 -16.05 5.59 -5.76
CA PRO A 127 -16.84 5.71 -6.97
C PRO A 127 -17.94 6.76 -6.78
N LEU A 128 -18.10 7.66 -7.74
CA LEU A 128 -19.24 8.59 -7.79
C LEU A 128 -20.49 7.91 -8.38
N GLY A 129 -20.33 6.72 -8.95
CA GLY A 129 -21.36 5.80 -9.38
C GLY A 129 -21.39 4.54 -8.51
N GLN A 130 -21.53 3.38 -9.16
CA GLN A 130 -21.50 2.08 -8.47
C GLN A 130 -20.09 1.52 -8.33
N TYR A 131 -19.19 1.82 -9.26
CA TYR A 131 -17.88 1.20 -9.39
C TYR A 131 -16.78 2.23 -9.59
N VAL A 132 -15.58 1.91 -9.15
CA VAL A 132 -14.35 2.64 -9.44
C VAL A 132 -14.07 2.54 -10.95
N ASP A 133 -13.57 3.60 -11.57
CA ASP A 133 -13.26 3.60 -12.99
C ASP A 133 -12.26 2.49 -13.33
N PRO A 134 -12.63 1.51 -14.18
CA PRO A 134 -11.76 0.39 -14.51
C PRO A 134 -10.66 0.79 -15.50
N GLY A 135 -9.59 -0.01 -15.53
CA GLY A 135 -8.46 0.16 -16.45
C GLY A 135 -7.13 0.32 -15.72
N ILE A 136 -6.12 0.81 -16.45
CA ILE A 136 -4.77 0.96 -15.91
C ILE A 136 -4.59 2.36 -15.34
N TRP A 137 -4.55 2.44 -14.02
CA TRP A 137 -4.15 3.63 -13.28
C TRP A 137 -2.63 3.67 -13.15
N LYS A 138 -2.03 4.85 -13.18
CA LYS A 138 -0.59 5.01 -12.93
C LYS A 138 -0.37 5.85 -11.70
N ILE A 139 0.53 5.37 -10.86
CA ILE A 139 1.04 6.09 -9.70
C ILE A 139 2.44 6.57 -10.06
N GLU A 140 2.62 7.87 -10.14
CA GLU A 140 3.90 8.50 -10.44
C GLU A 140 4.50 9.06 -9.16
N LEU A 141 5.74 8.68 -8.86
CA LEU A 141 6.52 9.21 -7.76
C LEU A 141 7.66 10.03 -8.32
N THR A 142 7.64 11.35 -8.09
CA THR A 142 8.70 12.26 -8.53
C THR A 142 9.55 12.67 -7.34
N PRO A 143 10.83 12.29 -7.28
CA PRO A 143 11.71 12.60 -6.17
C PRO A 143 11.93 14.11 -6.03
N ARG A 144 12.02 14.59 -4.79
CA ARG A 144 12.35 15.98 -4.44
C ARG A 144 13.57 16.04 -3.56
N LYS A 145 13.59 15.26 -2.50
CA LYS A 145 14.70 15.12 -1.57
C LYS A 145 14.65 13.72 -0.96
N LEU A 146 15.66 12.94 -1.22
CA LEU A 146 15.72 11.56 -0.76
C LEU A 146 16.83 11.39 0.29
N ARG A 147 16.53 10.62 1.32
CA ARG A 147 17.50 10.10 2.27
C ARG A 147 17.67 8.60 2.10
N ASP A 148 16.58 7.88 1.96
CA ASP A 148 16.54 6.44 1.73
C ASP A 148 15.96 6.09 0.35
N GLY A 149 14.88 6.75 -0.04
CA GLY A 149 14.19 6.55 -1.30
C GLY A 149 13.34 5.26 -1.36
N GLN A 150 13.40 4.39 -0.36
CA GLN A 150 12.59 3.18 -0.34
C GLN A 150 11.12 3.51 -0.13
N PHE A 151 10.26 2.82 -0.85
CA PHE A 151 8.81 2.87 -0.66
C PHE A 151 8.17 1.52 -0.86
N ASP A 152 7.04 1.34 -0.21
CA ASP A 152 6.17 0.19 -0.35
C ASP A 152 4.75 0.66 -0.63
N MET A 153 4.03 -0.06 -1.49
CA MET A 153 2.63 0.19 -1.84
C MET A 153 1.81 -1.05 -1.58
N TRP A 154 0.71 -0.90 -0.86
CA TRP A 154 -0.17 -1.99 -0.49
C TRP A 154 -1.61 -1.73 -0.93
N LEU A 155 -2.23 -2.75 -1.51
CA LEU A 155 -3.66 -2.82 -1.75
C LEU A 155 -4.35 -3.59 -0.61
N PRO A 156 -5.68 -3.59 -0.52
CA PRO A 156 -6.43 -4.51 0.34
C PRO A 156 -6.04 -5.96 0.08
N ALA A 157 -6.34 -6.85 1.03
CA ALA A 157 -6.15 -8.27 0.85
C ALA A 157 -6.87 -8.76 -0.43
N SER A 158 -6.25 -9.71 -1.12
CA SER A 158 -6.73 -10.20 -2.43
C SER A 158 -8.18 -10.68 -2.42
N GLU A 159 -8.66 -11.17 -1.26
CA GLU A 159 -10.06 -11.61 -1.09
C GLU A 159 -11.07 -10.45 -1.09
N ALA A 160 -10.61 -9.21 -0.84
CA ALA A 160 -11.47 -8.02 -0.84
C ALA A 160 -11.57 -7.35 -2.21
N LEU A 161 -10.73 -7.75 -3.16
CA LEU A 161 -10.64 -7.18 -4.49
C LEU A 161 -11.13 -8.17 -5.55
N ASN A 162 -11.53 -7.64 -6.70
CA ASN A 162 -11.77 -8.47 -7.87
C ASN A 162 -10.45 -9.10 -8.35
N GLN A 163 -10.53 -10.32 -8.89
CA GLN A 163 -9.38 -11.15 -9.23
C GLN A 163 -8.35 -10.48 -10.14
N ASP A 164 -8.79 -9.57 -11.03
CA ASP A 164 -7.93 -8.86 -11.98
C ASP A 164 -7.49 -7.47 -11.49
N THR A 165 -7.89 -7.07 -10.27
CA THR A 165 -7.40 -5.85 -9.64
C THR A 165 -6.05 -6.14 -8.96
N GLY A 166 -5.04 -5.32 -9.27
CA GLY A 166 -3.72 -5.46 -8.67
C GLY A 166 -2.62 -4.76 -9.45
N PHE A 167 -1.44 -4.73 -8.87
CA PHE A 167 -0.26 -4.17 -9.54
C PHE A 167 0.17 -5.04 -10.74
N LEU A 168 0.55 -4.40 -11.84
CA LEU A 168 1.06 -5.14 -13.01
C LEU A 168 2.46 -5.69 -12.80
N ARG A 169 3.22 -5.08 -11.89
CA ARG A 169 4.55 -5.53 -11.48
C ARG A 169 4.60 -5.63 -9.96
N PRO A 170 3.96 -6.66 -9.38
CA PRO A 170 3.96 -6.85 -7.93
C PRO A 170 5.34 -7.27 -7.42
N SER A 171 5.62 -6.96 -6.16
CA SER A 171 6.78 -7.44 -5.42
C SER A 171 6.35 -8.57 -4.49
N PRO A 172 7.01 -9.73 -4.50
CA PRO A 172 6.75 -10.81 -3.56
C PRO A 172 7.43 -10.59 -2.19
N GLU A 173 8.25 -9.56 -2.07
CA GLU A 173 8.98 -9.28 -0.84
C GLU A 173 8.05 -8.66 0.21
N VAL A 174 8.37 -8.87 1.49
CA VAL A 174 7.66 -8.28 2.65
C VAL A 174 6.15 -8.63 2.68
N THR A 175 5.74 -9.77 2.15
CA THR A 175 4.34 -10.20 2.06
C THR A 175 3.88 -11.10 3.22
N LEU A 176 4.68 -11.22 4.28
CA LEU A 176 4.27 -11.94 5.49
C LEU A 176 3.06 -11.24 6.13
N THR A 177 2.06 -12.02 6.49
CA THR A 177 0.85 -11.50 7.12
C THR A 177 0.91 -11.58 8.65
N ILE A 178 0.19 -10.72 9.34
CA ILE A 178 0.01 -10.81 10.79
C ILE A 178 -0.74 -12.11 11.11
N PRO A 179 -0.28 -12.93 12.07
CA PRO A 179 0.71 -12.63 13.11
C PRO A 179 2.13 -13.14 12.85
N SER A 180 2.44 -13.62 11.66
CA SER A 180 3.75 -14.23 11.35
C SER A 180 4.92 -13.23 11.43
N THR A 181 4.62 -11.93 11.40
CA THR A 181 5.58 -10.84 11.55
C THR A 181 6.01 -10.56 13.00
N ALA A 182 5.46 -11.27 13.98
CA ALA A 182 5.87 -11.13 15.37
C ALA A 182 7.28 -11.73 15.59
N GLU A 183 8.14 -11.02 16.32
CA GLU A 183 9.58 -11.34 16.47
C GLU A 183 9.88 -12.71 17.09
N LYS A 184 8.97 -13.21 17.95
CA LYS A 184 9.18 -14.44 18.74
C LYS A 184 8.28 -15.59 18.29
N VAL A 185 7.71 -15.53 17.11
CA VAL A 185 6.99 -16.65 16.50
C VAL A 185 7.88 -17.38 15.49
N VAL A 186 7.58 -18.65 15.31
CA VAL A 186 8.16 -19.44 14.21
C VAL A 186 7.24 -19.31 13.01
N THR A 187 7.67 -18.59 11.99
CA THR A 187 6.91 -18.43 10.75
C THR A 187 7.14 -19.64 9.85
N VAL A 188 6.07 -20.25 9.37
CA VAL A 188 6.10 -21.40 8.46
C VAL A 188 5.38 -21.07 7.16
N GLY A 189 6.07 -21.33 6.05
CA GLY A 189 5.50 -21.25 4.70
C GLY A 189 5.02 -22.60 4.22
N ALA A 190 4.12 -22.60 3.25
CA ALA A 190 3.68 -23.82 2.58
C ALA A 190 4.68 -24.27 1.52
N TYR A 191 4.82 -25.59 1.37
CA TYR A 191 5.66 -26.22 0.37
C TYR A 191 4.85 -27.26 -0.39
N ASN A 192 4.86 -27.19 -1.71
CA ASN A 192 4.20 -28.16 -2.56
C ASN A 192 5.19 -29.29 -2.90
N ALA A 193 5.02 -30.44 -2.24
CA ALA A 193 5.90 -31.59 -2.44
C ALA A 193 5.79 -32.23 -3.83
N TYR A 194 4.71 -32.03 -4.55
CA TYR A 194 4.51 -32.59 -5.91
C TYR A 194 5.26 -31.78 -6.96
N THR A 195 5.28 -30.48 -6.82
CA THR A 195 5.96 -29.59 -7.77
C THR A 195 7.36 -29.22 -7.32
N MET A 196 7.78 -29.63 -6.12
CA MET A 196 9.06 -29.30 -5.49
C MET A 196 9.28 -27.77 -5.43
N ALA A 197 8.21 -27.03 -5.19
CA ALA A 197 8.21 -25.57 -5.16
C ALA A 197 7.52 -25.03 -3.90
N TYR A 198 7.83 -23.81 -3.52
CA TYR A 198 7.07 -23.10 -2.50
C TYR A 198 5.64 -22.87 -3.00
N ALA A 199 4.67 -23.02 -2.12
CA ALA A 199 3.31 -22.61 -2.41
C ALA A 199 3.23 -21.07 -2.38
N PRO A 200 2.46 -20.46 -3.27
CA PRO A 200 2.27 -19.02 -3.30
C PRO A 200 1.55 -18.51 -2.04
#